data_26161ff56d24572528a8bce4dc594d7d
#
_entry.id   26161ff56d24572528a8bce4dc594d7d
#
_cell.length_a   1.000
_cell.length_b   1.000
_cell.length_c   1.000
_cell.angle_alpha   90.00
_cell.angle_beta   90.00
_cell.angle_gamma   90.00
#
_symmetry.space_group_name_H-M   'P 1'
#
loop_
_entity.id
_entity.type
_entity.pdbx_description
1 polymer ?
#
loop_
_entity_poly.entity_id
_entity_poly.type
_entity_poly.pdbx_seq_one_letter_code
_entity_poly.pdbx_strand_id
1 'polypeptide(L)'
;MIDHTGIGVADVGRSAYFYDAALGALGMRRVMQIPENVGTDGIGYGRKYPVYWIDRYHPHSAKQHTAFVARSRADVEAFYAAAIKAGGTDNGGPGQRKPNYYAAFVLDPDGNNIEAVYRGD
;
A
#
# COMPACT_ATOMS: atom_id res chain seq x y z
N MET A 1 -9.30 -6.60 -16.35
CA MET A 1 -9.40 -6.42 -14.90
C MET A 1 -8.26 -7.16 -14.21
N ILE A 2 -7.53 -6.49 -13.34
CA ILE A 2 -6.42 -7.11 -12.62
C ILE A 2 -6.95 -7.82 -11.39
N ASP A 3 -6.59 -9.11 -11.23
CA ASP A 3 -6.94 -9.87 -10.03
C ASP A 3 -6.01 -9.52 -8.87
N HIS A 4 -4.72 -9.58 -9.10
CA HIS A 4 -3.73 -9.18 -8.10
C HIS A 4 -2.46 -8.72 -8.79
N THR A 5 -1.65 -7.95 -8.04
CA THR A 5 -0.33 -7.50 -8.48
C THR A 5 0.61 -7.55 -7.28
N GLY A 6 1.88 -7.32 -7.53
CA GLY A 6 2.85 -7.34 -6.43
C GLY A 6 4.17 -6.74 -6.83
N ILE A 7 5.02 -6.52 -5.82
CA ILE A 7 6.36 -5.98 -6.00
C ILE A 7 7.37 -6.76 -5.17
N GLY A 8 8.59 -6.79 -5.64
CA GLY A 8 9.72 -7.20 -4.82
C GLY A 8 10.12 -6.08 -3.89
N VAL A 9 10.49 -6.43 -2.65
CA VAL A 9 10.93 -5.46 -1.65
C VAL A 9 12.29 -5.88 -1.08
N ALA A 10 13.05 -4.89 -0.60
CA ALA A 10 14.38 -5.16 -0.07
C ALA A 10 14.31 -5.92 1.27
N ASP A 11 13.34 -5.60 2.10
CA ASP A 11 13.17 -6.17 3.43
C ASP A 11 11.69 -6.33 3.71
N VAL A 12 11.21 -7.58 3.71
CA VAL A 12 9.79 -7.88 3.85
C VAL A 12 9.25 -7.39 5.19
N GLY A 13 10.02 -7.54 6.28
CA GLY A 13 9.57 -7.09 7.60
C GLY A 13 9.38 -5.60 7.68
N ARG A 14 10.32 -4.83 7.14
CA ARG A 14 10.23 -3.36 7.12
C ARG A 14 9.07 -2.90 6.23
N SER A 15 8.95 -3.49 5.05
CA SER A 15 7.86 -3.15 4.13
C SER A 15 6.51 -3.56 4.70
N ALA A 16 6.44 -4.70 5.40
CA ALA A 16 5.21 -5.15 6.04
C ALA A 16 4.74 -4.17 7.11
N TYR A 17 5.65 -3.62 7.90
CA TYR A 17 5.30 -2.61 8.90
C TYR A 17 4.60 -1.41 8.23
N PHE A 18 5.14 -0.97 7.12
CA PHE A 18 4.56 0.13 6.33
C PHE A 18 3.19 -0.28 5.74
N TYR A 19 3.14 -1.41 5.03
CA TYR A 19 1.91 -1.80 4.32
C TYR A 19 0.79 -2.24 5.26
N ASP A 20 1.11 -2.85 6.40
CA ASP A 20 0.10 -3.16 7.43
C ASP A 20 -0.64 -1.89 7.83
N ALA A 21 0.08 -0.81 8.05
CA ALA A 21 -0.49 0.47 8.48
C ALA A 21 -1.21 1.18 7.35
N ALA A 22 -0.54 1.34 6.21
CA ALA A 22 -1.08 2.10 5.07
C ALA A 22 -2.32 1.43 4.49
N LEU A 23 -2.24 0.14 4.20
CA LEU A 23 -3.36 -0.61 3.63
C LEU A 23 -4.43 -0.93 4.68
N GLY A 24 -4.02 -1.06 5.95
CA GLY A 24 -4.97 -1.20 7.05
C GLY A 24 -5.92 -0.01 7.14
N ALA A 25 -5.43 1.19 6.89
CA ALA A 25 -6.25 2.40 6.87
C ALA A 25 -7.29 2.38 5.73
N LEU A 26 -7.06 1.58 4.69
CA LEU A 26 -7.99 1.40 3.58
C LEU A 26 -8.87 0.16 3.74
N GLY A 27 -8.79 -0.52 4.89
CA GLY A 27 -9.61 -1.68 5.19
C GLY A 27 -9.05 -3.00 4.70
N MET A 28 -7.79 -3.04 4.31
CA MET A 28 -7.13 -4.28 3.91
C MET A 28 -6.26 -4.82 5.03
N ARG A 29 -5.98 -6.13 4.99
CA ARG A 29 -5.15 -6.80 5.97
C ARG A 29 -4.33 -7.88 5.29
N ARG A 30 -3.39 -8.47 6.02
CA ARG A 30 -2.70 -9.66 5.55
C ARG A 30 -3.73 -10.79 5.47
N VAL A 31 -3.96 -11.33 4.28
CA VAL A 31 -4.86 -12.47 4.11
C VAL A 31 -4.10 -13.74 3.76
N MET A 32 -2.80 -13.60 3.43
CA MET A 32 -1.96 -14.74 3.06
C MET A 32 -0.50 -14.43 3.35
N GLN A 33 0.26 -15.43 3.80
CA GLN A 33 1.70 -15.33 4.02
C GLN A 33 2.39 -16.56 3.45
N ILE A 34 3.58 -16.40 2.90
CA ILE A 34 4.38 -17.49 2.34
C ILE A 34 5.79 -17.38 2.90
N PRO A 35 6.31 -18.44 3.55
CA PRO A 35 5.59 -19.62 4.02
C PRO A 35 4.64 -19.27 5.16
N GLU A 36 3.63 -20.11 5.35
CA GLU A 36 2.58 -19.83 6.32
C GLU A 36 3.04 -19.87 7.77
N ASN A 37 4.03 -20.71 8.06
CA ASN A 37 4.37 -21.07 9.45
C ASN A 37 5.81 -20.76 9.85
N VAL A 38 6.66 -20.27 8.96
CA VAL A 38 8.07 -20.00 9.26
C VAL A 38 8.48 -18.73 8.54
N GLY A 39 8.75 -17.69 9.30
CA GLY A 39 9.18 -16.42 8.74
C GLY A 39 8.17 -15.86 7.76
N THR A 40 8.58 -14.88 6.99
CA THR A 40 7.71 -14.29 5.99
C THR A 40 8.55 -13.85 4.81
N ASP A 41 8.35 -14.52 3.67
CA ASP A 41 9.02 -14.19 2.42
C ASP A 41 8.09 -13.51 1.43
N GLY A 42 6.78 -13.64 1.64
CA GLY A 42 5.76 -13.00 0.83
C GLY A 42 4.49 -12.79 1.63
N ILE A 43 3.85 -11.64 1.43
CA ILE A 43 2.60 -11.29 2.10
C ILE A 43 1.62 -10.81 1.05
N GLY A 44 0.40 -11.36 1.07
CA GLY A 44 -0.69 -10.89 0.24
C GLY A 44 -1.71 -10.12 1.06
N TYR A 45 -2.01 -8.91 0.64
CA TYR A 45 -2.95 -8.00 1.29
C TYR A 45 -4.26 -7.94 0.53
N GLY A 46 -5.35 -7.85 1.26
CA GLY A 46 -6.68 -7.72 0.67
C GLY A 46 -7.74 -7.72 1.75
N ARG A 47 -9.00 -7.74 1.32
CA ARG A 47 -10.13 -7.85 2.26
C ARG A 47 -10.57 -9.28 2.44
N LYS A 48 -10.69 -10.04 1.35
CA LYS A 48 -11.10 -11.46 1.35
C LYS A 48 -10.01 -12.35 0.76
N TYR A 49 -9.41 -11.92 -0.32
CA TYR A 49 -8.31 -12.64 -0.99
C TYR A 49 -7.23 -11.63 -1.32
N PRO A 50 -6.00 -12.09 -1.57
CA PRO A 50 -4.90 -11.15 -1.79
C PRO A 50 -5.03 -10.46 -3.14
N VAL A 51 -4.90 -9.13 -3.12
CA VAL A 51 -4.91 -8.32 -4.33
C VAL A 51 -3.57 -7.63 -4.54
N TYR A 52 -2.78 -7.47 -3.48
CA TYR A 52 -1.47 -6.83 -3.54
C TYR A 52 -0.46 -7.63 -2.74
N TRP A 53 0.64 -8.02 -3.40
CA TRP A 53 1.69 -8.84 -2.80
C TRP A 53 2.97 -8.04 -2.63
N ILE A 54 3.66 -8.25 -1.52
CA ILE A 54 5.06 -7.88 -1.35
C ILE A 54 5.85 -9.16 -1.12
N ASP A 55 7.03 -9.28 -1.71
CA ASP A 55 7.85 -10.48 -1.53
C ASP A 55 9.33 -10.18 -1.77
N ARG A 56 10.18 -11.17 -1.45
CA ARG A 56 11.61 -11.12 -1.74
C ARG A 56 12.02 -11.95 -2.95
N TYR A 57 11.06 -12.51 -3.67
CA TYR A 57 11.31 -13.41 -4.79
C TYR A 57 11.47 -12.67 -6.12
N HIS A 58 10.91 -11.48 -6.22
CA HIS A 58 11.00 -10.66 -7.42
C HIS A 58 12.08 -9.59 -7.24
N PRO A 59 12.62 -9.06 -8.33
CA PRO A 59 13.59 -7.98 -8.23
C PRO A 59 13.02 -6.82 -7.41
N HIS A 60 13.84 -6.32 -6.50
CA HIS A 60 13.46 -5.19 -5.65
C HIS A 60 13.20 -3.95 -6.49
N SER A 61 12.02 -3.36 -6.31
CA SER A 61 11.62 -2.17 -7.04
C SER A 61 11.78 -0.93 -6.17
N ALA A 62 12.20 0.17 -6.79
CA ALA A 62 12.35 1.45 -6.11
C ALA A 62 11.56 2.59 -6.77
N LYS A 63 10.84 2.32 -7.86
CA LYS A 63 10.12 3.36 -8.61
C LYS A 63 8.83 2.83 -9.25
N GLN A 64 8.19 1.87 -8.61
CA GLN A 64 6.88 1.41 -9.03
C GLN A 64 5.81 2.38 -8.54
N HIS A 65 4.67 2.37 -9.21
CA HIS A 65 3.51 3.15 -8.79
C HIS A 65 2.28 2.25 -8.68
N THR A 66 1.60 2.33 -7.54
CA THR A 66 0.34 1.63 -7.32
C THR A 66 -0.63 2.57 -6.62
N ALA A 67 -1.85 2.68 -7.14
CA ALA A 67 -2.89 3.47 -6.53
C ALA A 67 -3.99 2.54 -6.02
N PHE A 68 -4.39 2.74 -4.79
CA PHE A 68 -5.46 1.97 -4.14
C PHE A 68 -6.71 2.82 -4.04
N VAL A 69 -7.86 2.19 -4.26
CA VAL A 69 -9.14 2.87 -4.12
C VAL A 69 -9.44 3.11 -2.65
N ALA A 70 -9.76 4.35 -2.30
CA ALA A 70 -10.30 4.71 -1.01
C ALA A 70 -11.82 4.94 -1.14
N ARG A 71 -12.56 4.69 -0.07
CA ARG A 71 -14.02 4.80 -0.08
C ARG A 71 -14.53 6.17 0.32
N SER A 72 -13.62 7.04 0.78
CA SER A 72 -13.96 8.37 1.25
C SER A 72 -12.70 9.23 1.32
N ARG A 73 -12.88 10.54 1.44
CA ARG A 73 -11.77 11.46 1.71
C ARG A 73 -11.10 11.12 3.05
N ALA A 74 -11.90 10.76 4.05
CA ALA A 74 -11.39 10.37 5.36
C ALA A 74 -10.47 9.17 5.26
N ASP A 75 -10.78 8.19 4.41
CA ASP A 75 -9.90 7.03 4.18
C ASP A 75 -8.57 7.44 3.56
N VAL A 76 -8.58 8.40 2.63
CA VAL A 76 -7.34 8.92 2.03
C VAL A 76 -6.47 9.59 3.10
N GLU A 77 -7.08 10.37 3.97
CA GLU A 77 -6.38 11.06 5.05
C GLU A 77 -5.82 10.07 6.07
N ALA A 78 -6.61 9.04 6.41
CA ALA A 78 -6.17 7.98 7.32
C ALA A 78 -5.01 7.18 6.74
N PHE A 79 -5.07 6.87 5.44
CA PHE A 79 -3.98 6.22 4.72
C PHE A 79 -2.68 7.03 4.84
N TYR A 80 -2.76 8.32 4.52
CA TYR A 80 -1.59 9.18 4.55
C TYR A 80 -0.98 9.25 5.95
N ALA A 81 -1.80 9.50 6.97
CA ALA A 81 -1.33 9.58 8.35
C ALA A 81 -0.67 8.27 8.81
N ALA A 82 -1.31 7.14 8.53
CA ALA A 82 -0.79 5.83 8.92
C ALA A 82 0.50 5.49 8.19
N ALA A 83 0.55 5.78 6.88
CA ALA A 83 1.73 5.49 6.06
C ALA A 83 2.94 6.31 6.50
N ILE A 84 2.76 7.60 6.77
CA ILE A 84 3.85 8.45 7.26
C ILE A 84 4.34 7.96 8.62
N LYS A 85 3.43 7.65 9.53
CA LYS A 85 3.79 7.16 10.86
C LYS A 85 4.56 5.84 10.79
N ALA A 86 4.26 5.01 9.80
CA ALA A 86 4.89 3.70 9.63
C ALA A 86 6.17 3.73 8.78
N GLY A 87 6.77 4.90 8.57
CA GLY A 87 8.06 5.02 7.90
C GLY A 87 8.01 5.45 6.45
N GLY A 88 6.82 5.78 5.93
CA GLY A 88 6.69 6.32 4.59
C GLY A 88 7.21 7.74 4.49
N THR A 89 7.51 8.17 3.27
CA THR A 89 7.97 9.52 2.97
C THR A 89 6.88 10.27 2.20
N ASP A 90 6.60 11.50 2.61
CA ASP A 90 5.62 12.34 1.92
C ASP A 90 5.98 12.51 0.44
N ASN A 91 4.98 12.30 -0.41
CA ASN A 91 5.09 12.50 -1.86
C ASN A 91 3.85 13.21 -2.41
N GLY A 92 3.12 13.89 -1.55
CA GLY A 92 1.92 14.65 -1.90
C GLY A 92 0.81 14.38 -0.89
N GLY A 93 0.63 15.29 0.07
CA GLY A 93 -0.38 15.15 1.11
C GLY A 93 -1.81 15.12 0.57
N PRO A 94 -2.78 14.74 1.43
CA PRO A 94 -4.16 14.62 1.01
C PRO A 94 -4.71 15.91 0.42
N GLY A 95 -5.39 15.82 -0.71
CA GLY A 95 -6.01 16.97 -1.34
C GLY A 95 -6.70 16.64 -2.64
N GLN A 96 -7.54 17.57 -3.05
CA GLN A 96 -8.22 17.49 -4.34
C GLN A 96 -7.21 17.78 -5.44
N ARG A 97 -7.10 16.88 -6.42
CA ARG A 97 -6.17 17.04 -7.56
C ARG A 97 -6.89 17.57 -8.79
N LYS A 98 -8.11 17.11 -8.99
CA LYS A 98 -9.00 17.52 -10.07
C LYS A 98 -10.41 17.08 -9.66
N PRO A 99 -11.47 17.46 -10.42
CA PRO A 99 -12.82 17.02 -10.08
C PRO A 99 -12.89 15.49 -9.92
N ASN A 100 -13.52 15.03 -8.84
CA ASN A 100 -13.66 13.60 -8.54
C ASN A 100 -12.35 12.87 -8.38
N TYR A 101 -11.33 13.54 -7.82
CA TYR A 101 -10.03 12.91 -7.62
C TYR A 101 -9.35 13.51 -6.39
N TYR A 102 -9.63 12.90 -5.23
CA TYR A 102 -9.03 13.29 -3.97
C TYR A 102 -8.01 12.22 -3.59
N ALA A 103 -6.76 12.60 -3.44
CA ALA A 103 -5.68 11.62 -3.31
C ALA A 103 -4.56 12.07 -2.39
N ALA A 104 -3.78 11.08 -1.94
CA ALA A 104 -2.54 11.29 -1.22
C ALA A 104 -1.50 10.30 -1.74
N PHE A 105 -0.24 10.72 -1.70
CA PHE A 105 0.89 9.96 -2.22
C PHE A 105 1.96 9.84 -1.15
N VAL A 106 2.47 8.62 -0.96
CA VAL A 106 3.52 8.33 0.00
C VAL A 106 4.52 7.39 -0.65
N LEU A 107 5.82 7.61 -0.42
CA LEU A 107 6.83 6.65 -0.86
C LEU A 107 6.93 5.56 0.20
N ASP A 108 6.95 4.31 -0.24
CA ASP A 108 7.14 3.17 0.66
C ASP A 108 8.62 3.10 1.10
N PRO A 109 9.03 2.15 1.97
CA PRO A 109 10.42 2.08 2.44
C PRO A 109 11.45 1.92 1.33
N ASP A 110 11.08 1.42 0.17
CA ASP A 110 11.97 1.25 -0.97
C ASP A 110 11.92 2.39 -1.98
N GLY A 111 11.02 3.35 -1.78
CA GLY A 111 10.87 4.52 -2.66
C GLY A 111 9.79 4.38 -3.72
N ASN A 112 8.95 3.34 -3.62
CA ASN A 112 7.84 3.17 -4.56
C ASN A 112 6.72 4.17 -4.24
N ASN A 113 6.08 4.70 -5.27
CA ASN A 113 5.02 5.69 -5.14
C ASN A 113 3.67 5.00 -4.90
N ILE A 114 3.20 5.10 -3.67
CA ILE A 114 1.94 4.47 -3.26
C ILE A 114 0.90 5.56 -3.06
N GLU A 115 -0.25 5.37 -3.67
CA GLU A 115 -1.33 6.35 -3.68
C GLU A 115 -2.61 5.76 -3.12
N ALA A 116 -3.37 6.56 -2.40
CA ALA A 116 -4.78 6.27 -2.13
C ALA A 116 -5.62 7.33 -2.83
N VAL A 117 -6.66 6.92 -3.54
CA VAL A 117 -7.49 7.84 -4.30
C VAL A 117 -8.97 7.57 -4.07
N TYR A 118 -9.70 8.64 -3.80
CA TYR A 118 -11.14 8.63 -3.72
C TYR A 118 -11.71 9.39 -4.92
N ARG A 119 -12.49 8.66 -5.73
CA ARG A 119 -13.15 9.25 -6.91
C ARG A 119 -14.61 9.52 -6.56
N GLY A 120 -14.84 10.65 -5.92
CA GLY A 120 -16.16 11.06 -5.53
C GLY A 120 -16.25 12.57 -5.44
N ASP A 121 -17.40 13.06 -5.07
CA ASP A 121 -17.68 14.51 -5.00
C ASP A 121 -16.91 15.21 -3.89
#